data_c72c6424b172eb404dfe5434ba1e7b61
#
_entry.id   c72c6424b172eb404dfe5434ba1e7b61
#
_cell.length_a   1.000
_cell.length_b   1.000
_cell.length_c   1.000
_cell.angle_alpha   90.00
_cell.angle_beta   90.00
_cell.angle_gamma   90.00
#
_symmetry.space_group_name_H-M   'P 1'
#
loop_
_entity.id
_entity.type
_entity.pdbx_description
1 polymer ?
#
loop_
_entity_poly.entity_id
_entity_poly.type
_entity_poly.pdbx_seq_one_letter_code
_entity_poly.pdbx_strand_id
1 'polypeptide(L)'
;MKLRLLSVSLSALLATEAAAQDFEAAAQQYFESEISKWAGAQVLVDAVNAQNAQTAAYTQAQIDALDQAWRAEVGAANTPTITPVLENTAAAFLRDQVSGSGAAITEVFIMDAQGLNVAASDMTSDYWQGDEAKHSETYGAGPDGFHISEIEFDDSTQRYQAQVSFTLVDPATGSAIGAVTVGVDAESLM
;
A
#
# COMPACT_ATOMS: atom_id res chain seq x y z
N MET A 1 -31.09 22.31 40.66
CA MET A 1 -31.20 22.57 39.22
C MET A 1 -30.34 21.55 38.48
N LYS A 2 -30.85 20.87 37.52
CA LYS A 2 -30.60 19.50 37.10
C LYS A 2 -29.33 19.31 36.24
N LEU A 3 -28.46 18.41 36.71
CA LEU A 3 -27.39 17.81 35.96
C LEU A 3 -27.96 16.79 34.95
N ARG A 4 -27.99 17.14 33.64
CA ARG A 4 -28.29 16.23 32.57
C ARG A 4 -27.50 16.66 31.31
N LEU A 5 -26.23 16.30 31.22
CA LEU A 5 -25.41 16.49 30.02
C LEU A 5 -24.11 15.68 30.13
N LEU A 6 -24.16 14.35 30.14
CA LEU A 6 -22.92 13.53 30.07
C LEU A 6 -23.12 12.12 29.53
N SER A 7 -24.24 11.81 28.84
CA SER A 7 -24.48 10.45 28.35
C SER A 7 -24.42 10.26 26.84
N VAL A 8 -24.23 11.34 26.06
CA VAL A 8 -24.24 11.24 24.57
C VAL A 8 -22.84 10.98 24.00
N SER A 9 -21.77 11.43 24.66
CA SER A 9 -20.40 11.34 24.12
C SER A 9 -19.79 9.93 24.17
N LEU A 10 -20.16 9.11 25.15
CA LEU A 10 -19.58 7.77 25.35
C LEU A 10 -20.13 6.74 24.34
N SER A 11 -21.41 6.87 23.98
CA SER A 11 -22.05 5.93 23.02
C SER A 11 -21.58 6.12 21.59
N ALA A 12 -21.22 7.34 21.19
CA ALA A 12 -20.71 7.62 19.85
C ALA A 12 -19.26 7.10 19.68
N LEU A 13 -18.44 7.18 20.72
CA LEU A 13 -17.07 6.66 20.70
C LEU A 13 -17.04 5.13 20.56
N LEU A 14 -17.89 4.44 21.31
CA LEU A 14 -17.99 2.98 21.25
C LEU A 14 -18.51 2.46 19.89
N ALA A 15 -19.34 3.23 19.20
CA ALA A 15 -19.85 2.85 17.89
C ALA A 15 -18.80 3.01 16.77
N THR A 16 -17.92 4.00 16.88
CA THR A 16 -16.81 4.19 15.91
C THR A 16 -15.71 3.16 16.10
N GLU A 17 -15.38 2.78 17.32
CA GLU A 17 -14.41 1.71 17.61
C GLU A 17 -14.93 0.34 17.11
N ALA A 18 -16.20 0.03 17.27
CA ALA A 18 -16.80 -1.21 16.78
C ALA A 18 -16.77 -1.28 15.24
N ALA A 19 -17.11 -0.18 14.55
CA ALA A 19 -17.08 -0.14 13.09
C ALA A 19 -15.65 -0.27 12.53
N ALA A 20 -14.65 0.31 13.18
CA ALA A 20 -13.25 0.17 12.80
C ALA A 20 -12.76 -1.28 12.96
N GLN A 21 -13.13 -1.97 14.05
CA GLN A 21 -12.81 -3.38 14.27
C GLN A 21 -13.50 -4.31 13.28
N ASP A 22 -14.77 -4.03 12.92
CA ASP A 22 -15.51 -4.80 11.91
C ASP A 22 -14.85 -4.65 10.53
N PHE A 23 -14.40 -3.44 10.17
CA PHE A 23 -13.67 -3.21 8.92
C PHE A 23 -12.31 -3.92 8.91
N GLU A 24 -11.53 -3.81 9.99
CA GLU A 24 -10.22 -4.48 10.09
C GLU A 24 -10.34 -6.00 9.87
N ALA A 25 -11.36 -6.61 10.51
CA ALA A 25 -11.65 -8.03 10.33
C ALA A 25 -12.05 -8.37 8.88
N ALA A 26 -12.86 -7.52 8.22
CA ALA A 26 -13.25 -7.69 6.83
C ALA A 26 -12.05 -7.54 5.87
N ALA A 27 -11.17 -6.56 6.11
CA ALA A 27 -9.95 -6.34 5.33
C ALA A 27 -8.97 -7.51 5.48
N GLN A 28 -8.80 -8.02 6.71
CA GLN A 28 -8.01 -9.23 6.96
C GLN A 28 -8.57 -10.44 6.21
N GLN A 29 -9.88 -10.66 6.27
CA GLN A 29 -10.54 -11.74 5.54
C GLN A 29 -10.38 -11.59 4.02
N TYR A 30 -10.49 -10.37 3.50
CA TYR A 30 -10.28 -10.09 2.07
C TYR A 30 -8.83 -10.35 1.66
N PHE A 31 -7.87 -9.97 2.48
CA PHE A 31 -6.47 -10.34 2.27
C PHE A 31 -6.31 -11.86 2.16
N GLU A 32 -6.81 -12.62 3.13
CA GLU A 32 -6.68 -14.08 3.17
C GLU A 32 -7.38 -14.78 2.00
N SER A 33 -8.55 -14.28 1.61
CA SER A 33 -9.37 -14.93 0.59
C SER A 33 -9.04 -14.54 -0.84
N GLU A 34 -8.55 -13.30 -1.08
CA GLU A 34 -8.36 -12.77 -2.42
C GLU A 34 -6.91 -12.30 -2.69
N ILE A 35 -6.35 -11.42 -1.83
CA ILE A 35 -5.05 -10.81 -2.09
C ILE A 35 -3.92 -11.85 -2.00
N SER A 36 -3.97 -12.74 -1.02
CA SER A 36 -2.95 -13.78 -0.79
C SER A 36 -2.74 -14.71 -2.00
N LYS A 37 -3.74 -14.87 -2.86
CA LYS A 37 -3.67 -15.74 -4.04
C LYS A 37 -2.63 -15.27 -5.06
N TRP A 38 -2.35 -13.97 -5.11
CA TRP A 38 -1.43 -13.37 -6.07
C TRP A 38 -0.28 -12.59 -5.42
N ALA A 39 -0.34 -12.36 -4.10
CA ALA A 39 0.63 -11.55 -3.33
C ALA A 39 2.09 -11.98 -3.55
N GLY A 40 2.35 -13.30 -3.69
CA GLY A 40 3.67 -13.87 -3.94
C GLY A 40 3.96 -14.18 -5.41
N ALA A 41 3.27 -13.54 -6.37
CA ALA A 41 3.47 -13.81 -7.79
C ALA A 41 4.92 -13.55 -8.21
N GLN A 42 5.51 -14.47 -8.99
CA GLN A 42 6.92 -14.41 -9.38
C GLN A 42 7.30 -13.10 -10.08
N VAL A 43 6.38 -12.52 -10.86
CA VAL A 43 6.61 -11.25 -11.54
C VAL A 43 6.86 -10.08 -10.57
N LEU A 44 6.24 -10.10 -9.38
CA LEU A 44 6.45 -9.11 -8.33
C LEU A 44 7.80 -9.34 -7.65
N VAL A 45 8.09 -10.59 -7.29
CA VAL A 45 9.36 -11.01 -6.67
C VAL A 45 10.55 -10.65 -7.56
N ASP A 46 10.48 -10.95 -8.85
CA ASP A 46 11.55 -10.65 -9.81
C ASP A 46 11.78 -9.14 -9.95
N ALA A 47 10.70 -8.35 -10.02
CA ALA A 47 10.79 -6.90 -10.13
C ALA A 47 11.44 -6.27 -8.90
N VAL A 48 11.02 -6.68 -7.69
CA VAL A 48 11.57 -6.17 -6.44
C VAL A 48 13.04 -6.60 -6.27
N ASN A 49 13.38 -7.84 -6.56
CA ASN A 49 14.78 -8.31 -6.51
C ASN A 49 15.68 -7.55 -7.49
N ALA A 50 15.18 -7.27 -8.70
CA ALA A 50 15.93 -6.50 -9.70
C ALA A 50 16.19 -5.06 -9.25
N GLN A 51 15.20 -4.40 -8.63
CA GLN A 51 15.38 -3.05 -8.09
C GLN A 51 16.27 -3.06 -6.84
N ASN A 52 16.10 -3.99 -5.91
CA ASN A 52 16.96 -4.14 -4.74
C ASN A 52 18.44 -4.23 -5.11
N ALA A 53 18.77 -4.96 -6.19
CA ALA A 53 20.14 -5.04 -6.68
C ALA A 53 20.73 -3.68 -7.12
N GLN A 54 19.87 -2.72 -7.52
CA GLN A 54 20.27 -1.38 -7.94
C GLN A 54 20.30 -0.41 -6.74
N THR A 55 19.29 -0.49 -5.86
CA THR A 55 19.05 0.49 -4.78
C THR A 55 19.75 0.17 -3.47
N ALA A 56 20.30 -1.04 -3.30
CA ALA A 56 20.93 -1.50 -2.04
C ALA A 56 22.00 -0.56 -1.47
N ALA A 57 22.68 0.19 -2.32
CA ALA A 57 23.74 1.13 -1.92
C ALA A 57 23.28 2.60 -1.93
N TYR A 58 22.00 2.88 -2.15
CA TYR A 58 21.51 4.25 -2.18
C TYR A 58 21.60 4.89 -0.80
N THR A 59 22.09 6.12 -0.79
CA THR A 59 22.06 6.98 0.40
C THR A 59 20.71 7.67 0.50
N GLN A 60 20.32 8.11 1.70
CA GLN A 60 19.08 8.87 1.88
C GLN A 60 19.02 10.09 0.94
N ALA A 61 20.13 10.79 0.74
CA ALA A 61 20.16 11.94 -0.18
C ALA A 61 19.85 11.58 -1.64
N GLN A 62 20.19 10.37 -2.08
CA GLN A 62 19.83 9.87 -3.41
C GLN A 62 18.34 9.50 -3.48
N ILE A 63 17.83 8.90 -2.43
CA ILE A 63 16.40 8.57 -2.26
C ILE A 63 15.57 9.86 -2.28
N ASP A 64 15.94 10.85 -1.47
CA ASP A 64 15.26 12.15 -1.41
C ASP A 64 15.25 12.87 -2.76
N ALA A 65 16.35 12.76 -3.53
CA ALA A 65 16.45 13.37 -4.85
C ALA A 65 15.53 12.70 -5.87
N LEU A 66 15.37 11.37 -5.79
CA LEU A 66 14.42 10.61 -6.63
C LEU A 66 12.98 10.93 -6.27
N ASP A 67 12.66 11.05 -4.99
CA ASP A 67 11.34 11.42 -4.52
C ASP A 67 10.95 12.85 -4.95
N GLN A 68 11.88 13.79 -4.86
CA GLN A 68 11.68 15.15 -5.37
C GLN A 68 11.47 15.17 -6.89
N ALA A 69 12.21 14.35 -7.64
CA ALA A 69 12.03 14.23 -9.09
C ALA A 69 10.63 13.69 -9.42
N TRP A 70 10.19 12.63 -8.74
CA TRP A 70 8.83 12.08 -8.87
C TRP A 70 7.76 13.14 -8.67
N ARG A 71 7.81 13.85 -7.52
CA ARG A 71 6.83 14.90 -7.19
C ARG A 71 6.82 16.04 -8.23
N ALA A 72 7.97 16.36 -8.83
CA ALA A 72 8.08 17.37 -9.88
C ALA A 72 7.51 16.88 -11.23
N GLU A 73 7.46 15.57 -11.46
CA GLU A 73 6.94 14.94 -12.66
C GLU A 73 5.42 14.76 -12.62
N VAL A 74 4.79 14.81 -11.45
CA VAL A 74 3.32 14.69 -11.31
C VAL A 74 2.63 15.78 -12.15
N GLY A 75 1.85 15.34 -13.14
CA GLY A 75 1.16 16.22 -14.10
C GLY A 75 2.06 16.80 -15.21
N ALA A 76 3.36 16.43 -15.27
CA ALA A 76 4.25 16.82 -16.35
C ALA A 76 4.08 15.91 -17.59
N ALA A 77 4.49 16.43 -18.76
CA ALA A 77 4.45 15.66 -20.01
C ALA A 77 5.65 14.68 -20.15
N ASN A 78 6.72 14.91 -19.40
CA ASN A 78 7.91 14.07 -19.40
C ASN A 78 8.12 13.54 -17.98
N THR A 79 8.09 12.23 -17.81
CA THR A 79 8.03 11.54 -16.51
C THR A 79 9.08 10.40 -16.44
N PRO A 80 10.39 10.72 -16.55
CA PRO A 80 11.44 9.71 -16.59
C PRO A 80 11.56 8.88 -15.30
N THR A 81 11.12 9.41 -14.14
CA THR A 81 11.09 8.67 -12.87
C THR A 81 9.79 7.85 -12.72
N ILE A 82 8.65 8.43 -13.10
CA ILE A 82 7.32 7.80 -12.97
C ILE A 82 7.13 6.68 -14.01
N THR A 83 7.46 6.94 -15.28
CA THR A 83 7.21 6.00 -16.39
C THR A 83 7.77 4.60 -16.13
N PRO A 84 9.01 4.40 -15.66
CA PRO A 84 9.52 3.05 -15.38
C PRO A 84 8.73 2.27 -14.32
N VAL A 85 8.11 2.97 -13.37
CA VAL A 85 7.31 2.35 -12.30
C VAL A 85 5.91 1.96 -12.79
N LEU A 86 5.33 2.77 -13.68
CA LEU A 86 3.97 2.53 -14.19
C LEU A 86 3.93 1.63 -15.44
N GLU A 87 5.02 1.55 -16.21
CA GLU A 87 5.01 0.88 -17.53
C GLU A 87 5.84 -0.42 -17.57
N ASN A 88 6.11 -1.04 -16.41
CA ASN A 88 6.76 -2.34 -16.36
C ASN A 88 5.76 -3.50 -16.28
N THR A 89 6.27 -4.74 -16.40
CA THR A 89 5.45 -5.97 -16.39
C THR A 89 4.73 -6.18 -15.06
N ALA A 90 5.38 -5.83 -13.93
CA ALA A 90 4.77 -5.94 -12.62
C ALA A 90 3.60 -4.94 -12.48
N ALA A 91 3.75 -3.70 -12.96
CA ALA A 91 2.67 -2.71 -12.97
C ALA A 91 1.47 -3.15 -13.83
N ALA A 92 1.73 -3.78 -14.98
CA ALA A 92 0.66 -4.37 -15.79
C ALA A 92 -0.08 -5.47 -15.02
N PHE A 93 0.65 -6.35 -14.35
CA PHE A 93 0.06 -7.39 -13.48
C PHE A 93 -0.78 -6.79 -12.35
N LEU A 94 -0.30 -5.71 -11.68
CA LEU A 94 -1.05 -5.04 -10.62
C LEU A 94 -2.35 -4.42 -11.15
N ARG A 95 -2.33 -3.78 -12.32
CA ARG A 95 -3.55 -3.27 -12.97
C ARG A 95 -4.58 -4.35 -13.26
N ASP A 96 -4.13 -5.54 -13.64
CA ASP A 96 -5.02 -6.68 -13.86
C ASP A 96 -5.70 -7.11 -12.55
N GLN A 97 -4.98 -7.07 -11.40
CA GLN A 97 -5.57 -7.37 -10.09
C GLN A 97 -6.62 -6.32 -9.72
N VAL A 98 -6.33 -5.03 -9.88
CA VAL A 98 -7.30 -3.94 -9.64
C VAL A 98 -8.54 -4.15 -10.51
N SER A 99 -8.36 -4.36 -11.81
CA SER A 99 -9.46 -4.54 -12.76
C SER A 99 -10.32 -5.77 -12.46
N GLY A 100 -9.70 -6.86 -11.99
CA GLY A 100 -10.36 -8.11 -11.65
C GLY A 100 -11.10 -8.11 -10.32
N SER A 101 -10.88 -7.12 -9.45
CA SER A 101 -11.40 -7.08 -8.08
C SER A 101 -12.88 -6.69 -7.97
N GLY A 102 -13.55 -6.29 -9.06
CA GLY A 102 -14.91 -5.78 -9.00
C GLY A 102 -15.06 -4.47 -8.22
N ALA A 103 -14.03 -3.64 -8.25
CA ALA A 103 -13.89 -2.34 -7.55
C ALA A 103 -13.60 -2.44 -6.03
N ALA A 104 -13.34 -3.62 -5.49
CA ALA A 104 -12.90 -3.78 -4.10
C ALA A 104 -11.47 -3.29 -3.87
N ILE A 105 -10.60 -3.39 -4.89
CA ILE A 105 -9.24 -2.82 -4.86
C ILE A 105 -9.24 -1.50 -5.63
N THR A 106 -8.74 -0.44 -4.99
CA THR A 106 -8.64 0.91 -5.56
C THR A 106 -7.29 1.14 -6.22
N GLU A 107 -6.23 0.66 -5.61
CA GLU A 107 -4.85 0.78 -6.07
C GLU A 107 -3.99 -0.38 -5.56
N VAL A 108 -2.87 -0.64 -6.21
CA VAL A 108 -1.83 -1.53 -5.70
C VAL A 108 -0.47 -1.00 -6.11
N PHE A 109 0.46 -0.99 -5.17
CA PHE A 109 1.87 -0.73 -5.46
C PHE A 109 2.80 -1.60 -4.63
N ILE A 110 4.00 -1.82 -5.14
CA ILE A 110 5.04 -2.60 -4.48
C ILE A 110 6.29 -1.76 -4.29
N MET A 111 6.94 -1.96 -3.16
CA MET A 111 8.12 -1.22 -2.72
C MET A 111 9.30 -2.17 -2.55
N ASP A 112 10.50 -1.66 -2.80
CA ASP A 112 11.75 -2.36 -2.54
C ASP A 112 12.17 -2.27 -1.05
N ALA A 113 13.32 -2.84 -0.72
CA ALA A 113 13.88 -2.83 0.63
C ALA A 113 14.23 -1.44 1.17
N GLN A 114 14.35 -0.43 0.30
CA GLN A 114 14.57 0.97 0.67
C GLN A 114 13.25 1.76 0.78
N GLY A 115 12.11 1.15 0.44
CA GLY A 115 10.81 1.80 0.41
C GLY A 115 10.54 2.60 -0.88
N LEU A 116 11.33 2.40 -1.93
CA LEU A 116 11.09 3.01 -3.23
C LEU A 116 10.07 2.20 -4.03
N ASN A 117 9.15 2.85 -4.71
CA ASN A 117 8.17 2.19 -5.56
C ASN A 117 8.86 1.43 -6.71
N VAL A 118 8.53 0.16 -6.88
CA VAL A 118 9.03 -0.71 -7.96
C VAL A 118 8.03 -0.78 -9.11
N ALA A 119 6.77 -0.91 -8.77
CA ALA A 119 5.65 -0.94 -9.70
C ALA A 119 4.38 -0.47 -8.99
N ALA A 120 3.50 0.20 -9.73
CA ALA A 120 2.22 0.65 -9.23
C ALA A 120 1.14 0.50 -10.31
N SER A 121 -0.10 0.24 -9.89
CA SER A 121 -1.26 0.19 -10.78
C SER A 121 -1.64 1.57 -11.30
N ASP A 122 -1.44 2.60 -10.50
CA ASP A 122 -1.62 4.01 -10.82
C ASP A 122 -0.54 4.85 -10.14
N MET A 123 -0.49 6.13 -10.44
CA MET A 123 0.52 7.05 -9.94
C MET A 123 0.30 7.37 -8.47
N THR A 124 1.31 7.12 -7.63
CA THR A 124 1.34 7.51 -6.22
C THR A 124 1.72 8.98 -6.05
N SER A 125 1.40 9.57 -4.89
CA SER A 125 1.77 10.96 -4.53
C SER A 125 3.28 11.20 -4.52
N ASP A 126 4.04 10.17 -4.16
CA ASP A 126 5.48 10.17 -3.95
C ASP A 126 6.12 8.85 -4.37
N TYR A 127 7.45 8.89 -4.52
CA TYR A 127 8.24 7.73 -4.92
C TYR A 127 8.71 6.91 -3.72
N TRP A 128 9.03 7.60 -2.62
CA TRP A 128 9.57 6.97 -1.43
C TRP A 128 8.53 6.86 -0.32
N GLN A 129 8.31 5.65 0.15
CA GLN A 129 7.33 5.25 1.15
C GLN A 129 8.00 4.71 2.42
N GLY A 130 9.34 4.79 2.49
CA GLY A 130 10.12 4.11 3.54
C GLY A 130 9.97 4.68 4.94
N ASP A 131 9.46 5.91 5.09
CA ASP A 131 9.14 6.55 6.36
C ASP A 131 7.70 6.33 6.83
N GLU A 132 6.90 5.61 6.06
CA GLU A 132 5.49 5.37 6.37
C GLU A 132 5.25 3.97 6.98
N ALA A 133 4.14 3.83 7.73
CA ALA A 133 3.74 2.59 8.38
C ALA A 133 3.61 1.41 7.41
N LYS A 134 3.11 1.66 6.19
CA LYS A 134 2.98 0.67 5.11
C LYS A 134 4.29 -0.03 4.74
N HIS A 135 5.45 0.58 5.01
CA HIS A 135 6.77 -0.02 4.82
C HIS A 135 7.43 -0.41 6.14
N SER A 136 7.41 0.47 7.15
CA SER A 136 8.10 0.23 8.42
C SER A 136 7.46 -0.87 9.26
N GLU A 137 6.13 -1.02 9.21
CA GLU A 137 5.39 -2.08 9.94
C GLU A 137 5.21 -3.37 9.12
N THR A 138 5.70 -3.38 7.88
CA THR A 138 5.70 -4.56 7.01
C THR A 138 7.13 -5.04 6.77
N TYR A 139 7.81 -4.60 5.72
CA TYR A 139 9.20 -4.98 5.46
C TYR A 139 10.11 -4.74 6.68
N GLY A 140 9.96 -3.59 7.36
CA GLY A 140 10.71 -3.24 8.56
C GLY A 140 10.45 -4.17 9.76
N ALA A 141 9.29 -4.80 9.83
CA ALA A 141 8.91 -5.77 10.87
C ALA A 141 9.35 -7.22 10.55
N GLY A 142 9.77 -7.49 9.29
CA GLY A 142 10.23 -8.80 8.85
C GLY A 142 9.22 -9.58 8.02
N PRO A 143 9.45 -10.89 7.80
CA PRO A 143 8.66 -11.68 6.83
C PRO A 143 7.16 -11.78 7.10
N ASP A 144 6.76 -11.67 8.36
CA ASP A 144 5.35 -11.76 8.81
C ASP A 144 4.72 -10.39 9.00
N GLY A 145 5.38 -9.31 8.56
CA GLY A 145 4.91 -7.93 8.71
C GLY A 145 3.59 -7.69 7.97
N PHE A 146 2.61 -7.12 8.68
CA PHE A 146 1.27 -6.84 8.18
C PHE A 146 0.71 -5.58 8.85
N HIS A 147 0.09 -4.71 8.08
CA HIS A 147 -0.46 -3.45 8.56
C HIS A 147 -1.77 -3.12 7.82
N ILE A 148 -2.78 -2.66 8.55
CA ILE A 148 -4.00 -2.07 8.00
C ILE A 148 -4.07 -0.63 8.48
N SER A 149 -4.19 0.32 7.56
CA SER A 149 -4.35 1.73 7.91
C SER A 149 -5.76 2.04 8.40
N GLU A 150 -5.94 3.21 9.03
CA GLU A 150 -7.27 3.77 9.24
C GLU A 150 -7.98 4.01 7.89
N ILE A 151 -9.32 4.08 7.92
CA ILE A 151 -10.10 4.45 6.74
C ILE A 151 -9.98 5.96 6.54
N GLU A 152 -9.52 6.36 5.36
CA GLU A 152 -9.40 7.77 4.96
C GLU A 152 -10.11 8.01 3.64
N PHE A 153 -10.54 9.27 3.43
CA PHE A 153 -11.04 9.68 2.13
C PHE A 153 -9.86 9.99 1.22
N ASP A 154 -9.76 9.26 0.12
CA ASP A 154 -8.72 9.45 -0.87
C ASP A 154 -9.21 10.38 -2.00
N ASP A 155 -8.52 11.52 -2.16
CA ASP A 155 -8.88 12.53 -3.15
C ASP A 155 -8.63 12.06 -4.59
N SER A 156 -7.72 11.12 -4.82
CA SER A 156 -7.38 10.63 -6.16
C SER A 156 -8.45 9.65 -6.68
N THR A 157 -8.91 8.75 -5.84
CA THR A 157 -9.95 7.77 -6.16
C THR A 157 -11.36 8.24 -5.86
N GLN A 158 -11.52 9.34 -5.07
CA GLN A 158 -12.78 9.88 -4.57
C GLN A 158 -13.58 8.85 -3.74
N ARG A 159 -12.88 8.03 -2.95
CA ARG A 159 -13.45 6.95 -2.15
C ARG A 159 -12.90 6.94 -0.73
N TYR A 160 -13.69 6.38 0.18
CA TYR A 160 -13.19 5.97 1.49
C TYR A 160 -12.47 4.65 1.34
N GLN A 161 -11.19 4.64 1.62
CA GLN A 161 -10.34 3.46 1.50
C GLN A 161 -9.44 3.31 2.72
N ALA A 162 -8.97 2.10 2.94
CA ALA A 162 -7.83 1.81 3.79
C ALA A 162 -6.76 1.08 2.99
N GLN A 163 -5.54 1.07 3.51
CA GLN A 163 -4.43 0.36 2.90
C GLN A 163 -4.13 -0.91 3.69
N VAL A 164 -4.20 -2.05 3.02
CA VAL A 164 -3.72 -3.34 3.51
C VAL A 164 -2.30 -3.53 2.99
N SER A 165 -1.33 -3.51 3.89
CA SER A 165 0.08 -3.63 3.56
C SER A 165 0.70 -4.87 4.18
N PHE A 166 1.61 -5.53 3.48
CA PHE A 166 2.26 -6.73 3.94
C PHE A 166 3.65 -6.89 3.34
N THR A 167 4.48 -7.67 4.01
CA THR A 167 5.83 -7.96 3.54
C THR A 167 5.78 -8.84 2.29
N LEU A 168 6.49 -8.44 1.25
CA LEU A 168 6.78 -9.31 0.11
C LEU A 168 7.96 -10.21 0.47
N VAL A 169 7.70 -11.51 0.46
CA VAL A 169 8.68 -12.54 0.77
C VAL A 169 9.09 -13.28 -0.50
N ASP A 170 10.38 -13.46 -0.71
CA ASP A 170 10.88 -14.33 -1.78
C ASP A 170 10.62 -15.80 -1.40
N PRO A 171 9.76 -16.52 -2.13
CA PRO A 171 9.38 -17.89 -1.80
C PRO A 171 10.55 -18.90 -1.91
N ALA A 172 11.61 -18.55 -2.63
CA ALA A 172 12.79 -19.41 -2.77
C ALA A 172 13.71 -19.35 -1.55
N THR A 173 13.75 -18.21 -0.86
CA THR A 173 14.68 -17.98 0.28
C THR A 173 13.98 -17.82 1.61
N GLY A 174 12.69 -17.49 1.62
CA GLY A 174 11.93 -17.11 2.81
C GLY A 174 12.31 -15.72 3.35
N SER A 175 13.05 -14.92 2.59
CA SER A 175 13.52 -13.61 3.02
C SER A 175 12.51 -12.52 2.65
N ALA A 176 12.33 -11.56 3.55
CA ALA A 176 11.66 -10.30 3.22
C ALA A 176 12.48 -9.54 2.16
N ILE A 177 11.85 -9.12 1.08
CA ILE A 177 12.53 -8.42 -0.03
C ILE A 177 11.97 -7.03 -0.28
N GLY A 178 10.80 -6.71 0.24
CA GLY A 178 10.11 -5.44 0.08
C GLY A 178 8.71 -5.50 0.70
N ALA A 179 7.82 -4.61 0.28
CA ALA A 179 6.46 -4.55 0.76
C ALA A 179 5.45 -4.39 -0.40
N VAL A 180 4.23 -4.80 -0.14
CA VAL A 180 3.06 -4.58 -1.03
C VAL A 180 2.03 -3.77 -0.26
N THR A 181 1.43 -2.78 -0.91
CA THR A 181 0.29 -2.04 -0.39
C THR A 181 -0.87 -2.15 -1.36
N VAL A 182 -2.04 -2.48 -0.83
CA VAL A 182 -3.30 -2.61 -1.56
C VAL A 182 -4.30 -1.65 -0.95
N GLY A 183 -4.73 -0.65 -1.70
CA GLY A 183 -5.87 0.19 -1.35
C GLY A 183 -7.16 -0.61 -1.50
N VAL A 184 -7.98 -0.66 -0.46
CA VAL A 184 -9.25 -1.37 -0.46
C VAL A 184 -10.40 -0.40 -0.20
N ASP A 185 -11.44 -0.48 -1.02
CA ASP A 185 -12.64 0.33 -0.89
C ASP A 185 -13.44 -0.10 0.35
N ALA A 186 -13.61 0.84 1.29
CA ALA A 186 -14.26 0.53 2.57
C ALA A 186 -15.75 0.16 2.41
N GLU A 187 -16.44 0.73 1.42
CA GLU A 187 -17.86 0.42 1.18
C GLU A 187 -18.04 -0.96 0.54
N SER A 188 -17.05 -1.42 -0.22
CA SER A 188 -17.08 -2.73 -0.88
C SER A 188 -16.83 -3.90 0.07
N LEU A 189 -16.23 -3.64 1.24
CA LEU A 189 -15.90 -4.68 2.24
C LEU A 189 -16.92 -4.79 3.37
N MET A 190 -17.80 -3.81 3.55
CA MET A 190 -18.83 -3.77 4.58
C MET A 190 -20.23 -4.00 4.01
#